data_382de32d367199e59ed57ccd47956140
#
_entry.id   382de32d367199e59ed57ccd47956140
#
_cell.length_a   1.000
_cell.length_b   1.000
_cell.length_c   1.000
_cell.angle_alpha   90.00
_cell.angle_beta   90.00
_cell.angle_gamma   90.00
#
_symmetry.space_group_name_H-M   'P 1'
#
loop_
_entity.id
_entity.type
_entity.pdbx_description
1 polymer ?
#
loop_
_entity_poly.entity_id
_entity_poly.type
_entity_poly.pdbx_seq_one_letter_code
_entity_poly.pdbx_strand_id
1 'polypeptide(L)'
;AYLVEGKNGSDVYFHVPSLKSYGKLSGMSLEELNRHRIEPDPRKKDVKDFALWKSAKEEDVKAKAVFNSPWGMGRPGWHIECSVMAEKYLGLPFDIHGGGKDLIFPHHENERAQNLALSGVEPVRYWIHNDFVRVRGEKMSKSLGNIVRIRDVLRKYSGEVLRYFLLSAHYRTAIDYSEESMEKCRKAYEYLRNTLEVLDMEIAALRSGVCIPKDSPSPELKEVSEMLRKEFVAAMDDDMNTPLAFAALHKFANSVNKIVKEMDFNLDYLNHAFQTMKELCEILGILEDYRRVPVLNPEMIELIKEREFCRKEKNFERADKIREKFREIGYQLIDTPRGTRWKLI
;
A
#
# COMPACT_ATOMS: atom_id res chain seq x y z
N ALA A 1 -9.26 28.12 -25.97
CA ALA A 1 -10.54 28.18 -25.23
C ALA A 1 -11.47 29.21 -25.90
N TYR A 2 -12.78 29.13 -25.63
CA TYR A 2 -13.78 30.05 -26.11
C TYR A 2 -14.93 30.18 -25.10
N LEU A 3 -15.68 31.29 -25.23
CA LEU A 3 -16.82 31.59 -24.38
C LEU A 3 -18.13 31.18 -25.06
N VAL A 4 -19.07 30.74 -24.21
CA VAL A 4 -20.46 30.47 -24.60
C VAL A 4 -21.36 31.15 -23.58
N GLU A 5 -22.27 32.00 -24.06
CA GLU A 5 -23.19 32.78 -23.21
C GLU A 5 -24.10 31.82 -22.40
N GLY A 6 -24.24 32.10 -21.13
CA GLY A 6 -25.13 31.43 -20.18
C GLY A 6 -26.05 32.40 -19.48
N LYS A 7 -27.01 31.93 -18.68
CA LYS A 7 -28.01 32.78 -17.99
C LYS A 7 -27.41 33.73 -16.95
N ASN A 8 -26.35 33.33 -16.25
CA ASN A 8 -25.75 34.07 -15.13
C ASN A 8 -24.26 34.38 -15.37
N GLY A 9 -23.80 34.44 -16.61
CA GLY A 9 -22.42 34.61 -17.03
C GLY A 9 -22.11 33.69 -18.20
N SER A 10 -20.85 33.55 -18.56
CA SER A 10 -20.43 32.71 -19.68
C SER A 10 -19.81 31.41 -19.21
N ASP A 11 -20.08 30.33 -19.93
CA ASP A 11 -19.31 29.10 -19.85
C ASP A 11 -18.00 29.27 -20.64
N VAL A 12 -16.90 28.70 -20.16
CA VAL A 12 -15.63 28.64 -20.89
C VAL A 12 -15.32 27.22 -21.27
N TYR A 13 -15.06 26.95 -22.52
CA TYR A 13 -14.72 25.61 -23.03
C TYR A 13 -13.30 25.56 -23.60
N PHE A 14 -12.63 24.43 -23.35
CA PHE A 14 -11.42 24.07 -24.07
C PHE A 14 -11.81 23.50 -25.44
N HIS A 15 -11.19 24.00 -26.51
CA HIS A 15 -11.44 23.55 -27.87
C HIS A 15 -10.51 22.40 -28.22
N VAL A 16 -10.98 21.16 -28.09
CA VAL A 16 -10.20 19.94 -28.25
C VAL A 16 -9.52 19.83 -29.62
N PRO A 17 -10.16 20.17 -30.77
CA PRO A 17 -9.51 20.07 -32.08
C PRO A 17 -8.27 20.99 -32.24
N SER A 18 -8.10 22.01 -31.37
CA SER A 18 -6.90 22.85 -31.39
C SER A 18 -5.65 22.13 -30.87
N LEU A 19 -5.79 21.03 -30.16
CA LEU A 19 -4.69 20.23 -29.62
C LEU A 19 -4.55 18.91 -30.37
N LYS A 20 -3.64 18.85 -31.35
CA LYS A 20 -3.44 17.68 -32.22
C LYS A 20 -3.06 16.40 -31.44
N SER A 21 -2.45 16.51 -30.27
CA SER A 21 -2.03 15.39 -29.43
C SER A 21 -3.10 14.94 -28.42
N TYR A 22 -4.33 15.47 -28.50
CA TYR A 22 -5.43 15.02 -27.65
C TYR A 22 -5.78 13.55 -27.95
N GLY A 23 -5.97 12.74 -26.91
CA GLY A 23 -6.16 11.30 -27.01
C GLY A 23 -4.86 10.48 -26.88
N LYS A 24 -3.70 11.14 -26.78
CA LYS A 24 -2.40 10.45 -26.68
C LYS A 24 -2.28 9.62 -25.40
N LEU A 25 -2.78 10.12 -24.26
CA LEU A 25 -2.75 9.41 -22.97
C LEU A 25 -3.73 8.25 -22.95
N SER A 26 -4.95 8.46 -23.41
CA SER A 26 -6.00 7.44 -23.42
C SER A 26 -5.82 6.38 -24.50
N GLY A 27 -5.00 6.66 -25.52
CA GLY A 27 -4.86 5.80 -26.68
C GLY A 27 -6.11 5.72 -27.56
N MET A 28 -7.11 6.58 -27.30
CA MET A 28 -8.40 6.57 -28.01
C MET A 28 -8.32 7.36 -29.31
N SER A 29 -8.86 6.81 -30.37
CA SER A 29 -9.06 7.55 -31.63
C SER A 29 -10.10 8.66 -31.46
N LEU A 30 -10.05 9.69 -32.31
CA LEU A 30 -11.02 10.79 -32.30
C LEU A 30 -12.47 10.28 -32.52
N GLU A 31 -12.67 9.18 -33.22
CA GLU A 31 -13.98 8.56 -33.42
C GLU A 31 -14.51 7.88 -32.15
N GLU A 32 -13.65 7.16 -31.43
CA GLU A 32 -14.00 6.52 -30.14
C GLU A 32 -14.34 7.57 -29.10
N LEU A 33 -13.62 8.70 -29.07
CA LEU A 33 -13.88 9.82 -28.17
C LEU A 33 -15.31 10.41 -28.32
N ASN A 34 -15.90 10.31 -29.53
CA ASN A 34 -17.27 10.76 -29.77
C ASN A 34 -18.33 9.87 -29.13
N ARG A 35 -18.03 8.58 -28.89
CA ARG A 35 -19.00 7.59 -28.34
C ARG A 35 -19.15 7.64 -26.84
N HIS A 36 -18.20 8.23 -26.11
CA HIS A 36 -18.13 8.16 -24.65
C HIS A 36 -18.74 9.35 -23.92
N ARG A 37 -19.42 10.29 -24.59
CA ARG A 37 -19.96 11.49 -23.95
C ARG A 37 -21.45 11.38 -23.68
N ILE A 38 -21.80 11.70 -22.42
CA ILE A 38 -23.12 11.43 -21.84
C ILE A 38 -24.19 12.43 -22.32
N GLU A 39 -23.86 13.69 -22.60
CA GLU A 39 -24.81 14.66 -23.14
C GLU A 39 -24.09 15.69 -24.03
N PRO A 40 -24.40 15.76 -25.33
CA PRO A 40 -23.89 16.78 -26.20
C PRO A 40 -24.58 18.14 -25.87
N ASP A 41 -23.80 19.11 -25.46
CA ASP A 41 -24.26 20.48 -25.37
C ASP A 41 -24.22 21.10 -26.78
N PRO A 42 -25.36 21.46 -27.40
CA PRO A 42 -25.42 21.95 -28.76
C PRO A 42 -24.71 23.32 -28.94
N ARG A 43 -24.39 24.00 -27.86
CA ARG A 43 -23.67 25.27 -27.86
C ARG A 43 -22.16 25.11 -28.07
N LYS A 44 -21.62 23.91 -27.95
CA LYS A 44 -20.19 23.62 -28.15
C LYS A 44 -19.83 23.66 -29.62
N LYS A 45 -18.59 24.11 -29.91
CA LYS A 45 -18.03 24.09 -31.27
C LYS A 45 -17.71 22.68 -31.75
N ASP A 46 -17.31 21.83 -30.83
CA ASP A 46 -17.05 20.41 -31.07
C ASP A 46 -17.60 19.59 -29.88
N VAL A 47 -18.15 18.44 -30.17
CA VAL A 47 -18.72 17.54 -29.14
C VAL A 47 -17.68 17.13 -28.06
N LYS A 48 -16.42 17.05 -28.43
CA LYS A 48 -15.29 16.72 -27.56
C LYS A 48 -14.87 17.84 -26.61
N ASP A 49 -15.30 19.08 -26.86
CA ASP A 49 -14.93 20.22 -26.03
C ASP A 49 -15.42 20.03 -24.61
N PHE A 50 -14.61 20.41 -23.64
CA PHE A 50 -14.92 20.24 -22.22
C PHE A 50 -14.84 21.57 -21.46
N ALA A 51 -15.60 21.67 -20.38
CA ALA A 51 -15.71 22.90 -19.62
C ALA A 51 -14.45 23.15 -18.79
N LEU A 52 -13.93 24.39 -18.90
CA LEU A 52 -12.95 24.98 -17.99
C LEU A 52 -13.65 25.77 -16.87
N TRP A 53 -14.74 26.45 -17.22
CA TRP A 53 -15.58 27.20 -16.30
C TRP A 53 -17.05 27.01 -16.67
N LYS A 54 -17.89 26.84 -15.65
CA LYS A 54 -19.37 26.76 -15.85
C LYS A 54 -20.04 27.89 -15.11
N SER A 55 -20.88 28.65 -15.82
CA SER A 55 -21.72 29.69 -15.22
C SER A 55 -22.63 29.09 -14.12
N ALA A 56 -22.84 29.84 -13.04
CA ALA A 56 -23.55 29.38 -11.86
C ALA A 56 -25.01 29.00 -12.17
N LYS A 57 -25.44 27.85 -11.68
CA LYS A 57 -26.85 27.46 -11.62
C LYS A 57 -27.41 27.83 -10.25
N GLU A 58 -28.74 27.88 -10.13
CA GLU A 58 -29.40 28.16 -8.86
C GLU A 58 -29.00 27.16 -7.74
N GLU A 59 -28.77 25.90 -8.11
CA GLU A 59 -28.32 24.84 -7.19
C GLU A 59 -26.91 25.13 -6.65
N ASP A 60 -26.01 25.59 -7.50
CA ASP A 60 -24.63 25.96 -7.12
C ASP A 60 -24.65 27.15 -6.14
N VAL A 61 -25.53 28.14 -6.38
CA VAL A 61 -25.70 29.29 -5.48
C VAL A 61 -26.24 28.85 -4.12
N LYS A 62 -27.28 27.99 -4.10
CA LYS A 62 -27.86 27.43 -2.87
C LYS A 62 -26.82 26.63 -2.08
N ALA A 63 -25.98 25.87 -2.76
CA ALA A 63 -24.89 25.09 -2.16
C ALA A 63 -23.68 25.94 -1.73
N LYS A 64 -23.68 27.26 -2.01
CA LYS A 64 -22.53 28.18 -1.80
C LYS A 64 -21.26 27.69 -2.51
N ALA A 65 -21.40 26.99 -3.63
CA ALA A 65 -20.32 26.44 -4.44
C ALA A 65 -20.09 27.28 -5.69
N VAL A 66 -20.02 28.62 -5.52
CA VAL A 66 -19.82 29.59 -6.60
C VAL A 66 -18.67 30.53 -6.28
N PHE A 67 -17.99 30.97 -7.34
CA PHE A 67 -16.84 31.85 -7.26
C PHE A 67 -17.04 32.99 -8.29
N ASN A 68 -16.41 34.11 -8.02
CA ASN A 68 -16.36 35.22 -8.98
C ASN A 68 -15.27 34.98 -10.03
N SER A 69 -15.53 35.33 -11.26
CA SER A 69 -14.57 35.26 -12.36
C SER A 69 -14.78 36.38 -13.35
N PRO A 70 -13.84 36.63 -14.29
CA PRO A 70 -14.04 37.58 -15.37
C PRO A 70 -15.24 37.25 -16.28
N TRP A 71 -15.74 36.03 -16.22
CA TRP A 71 -16.85 35.51 -17.03
C TRP A 71 -18.18 35.49 -16.28
N GLY A 72 -18.21 36.07 -15.09
CA GLY A 72 -19.35 36.05 -14.18
C GLY A 72 -19.23 35.02 -13.06
N MET A 73 -20.29 34.93 -12.24
CA MET A 73 -20.36 33.95 -11.18
C MET A 73 -20.46 32.53 -11.75
N GLY A 74 -19.69 31.60 -11.18
CA GLY A 74 -19.66 30.21 -11.65
C GLY A 74 -18.78 29.32 -10.82
N ARG A 75 -18.45 28.19 -11.39
CA ARG A 75 -17.56 27.18 -10.78
C ARG A 75 -16.58 26.65 -11.81
N PRO A 76 -15.37 26.20 -11.38
CA PRO A 76 -14.42 25.54 -12.27
C PRO A 76 -15.00 24.24 -12.83
N GLY A 77 -14.54 23.85 -14.01
CA GLY A 77 -14.74 22.50 -14.54
C GLY A 77 -13.99 21.50 -13.69
N TRP A 78 -14.46 20.25 -13.65
CA TRP A 78 -13.87 19.20 -12.82
C TRP A 78 -12.37 18.98 -13.06
N HIS A 79 -11.91 19.12 -14.30
CA HIS A 79 -10.53 18.80 -14.67
C HIS A 79 -9.53 19.92 -14.33
N ILE A 80 -9.98 21.19 -14.41
CA ILE A 80 -9.09 22.33 -14.18
C ILE A 80 -8.69 22.49 -12.72
N GLU A 81 -9.48 21.98 -11.79
CA GLU A 81 -9.15 21.97 -10.36
C GLU A 81 -7.84 21.22 -10.12
N CYS A 82 -7.72 20.00 -10.64
CA CYS A 82 -6.51 19.18 -10.51
C CYS A 82 -5.34 19.77 -11.31
N SER A 83 -5.60 20.28 -12.52
CA SER A 83 -4.56 20.91 -13.34
C SER A 83 -3.91 22.11 -12.64
N VAL A 84 -4.71 22.99 -12.04
CA VAL A 84 -4.22 24.19 -11.32
C VAL A 84 -3.53 23.81 -10.01
N MET A 85 -4.06 22.83 -9.26
CA MET A 85 -3.43 22.37 -8.02
C MET A 85 -2.08 21.72 -8.30
N ALA A 86 -1.98 20.86 -9.32
CA ALA A 86 -0.73 20.22 -9.70
C ALA A 86 0.32 21.25 -10.14
N GLU A 87 -0.04 22.17 -11.02
CA GLU A 87 0.86 23.24 -11.47
C GLU A 87 1.33 24.11 -10.29
N LYS A 88 0.41 24.52 -9.42
CA LYS A 88 0.70 25.43 -8.31
C LYS A 88 1.62 24.82 -7.25
N TYR A 89 1.43 23.54 -6.91
CA TYR A 89 2.14 22.91 -5.78
C TYR A 89 3.33 22.07 -6.21
N LEU A 90 3.34 21.51 -7.42
CA LEU A 90 4.38 20.62 -7.92
C LEU A 90 5.21 21.26 -9.04
N GLY A 91 4.65 22.26 -9.74
CA GLY A 91 5.23 22.79 -10.97
C GLY A 91 4.99 21.86 -12.18
N LEU A 92 5.43 22.27 -13.36
CA LEU A 92 5.34 21.51 -14.60
C LEU A 92 6.73 21.38 -15.26
N PRO A 93 7.18 20.21 -15.71
CA PRO A 93 6.55 18.90 -15.49
C PRO A 93 6.79 18.35 -14.07
N PHE A 94 5.87 17.54 -13.55
CA PHE A 94 6.07 16.77 -12.33
C PHE A 94 6.24 15.26 -12.61
N ASP A 95 6.68 14.50 -11.60
CA ASP A 95 7.17 13.14 -11.86
C ASP A 95 6.03 12.14 -12.05
N ILE A 96 5.10 12.04 -11.12
CA ILE A 96 4.09 10.97 -11.11
C ILE A 96 2.69 11.55 -10.91
N HIS A 97 1.73 11.12 -11.75
CA HIS A 97 0.30 11.33 -11.57
C HIS A 97 -0.42 9.99 -11.58
N GLY A 98 -1.17 9.73 -10.53
CA GLY A 98 -1.87 8.46 -10.36
C GLY A 98 -3.38 8.61 -10.21
N GLY A 99 -4.11 7.54 -10.57
CA GLY A 99 -5.55 7.47 -10.37
C GLY A 99 -6.15 6.15 -10.80
N GLY A 100 -7.47 6.03 -10.72
CA GLY A 100 -8.17 4.87 -11.24
C GLY A 100 -8.16 4.82 -12.77
N LYS A 101 -8.23 3.65 -13.33
CA LYS A 101 -8.28 3.42 -14.79
C LYS A 101 -9.45 4.14 -15.49
N ASP A 102 -10.53 4.38 -14.77
CA ASP A 102 -11.67 5.16 -15.23
C ASP A 102 -11.39 6.65 -15.38
N LEU A 103 -10.32 7.16 -14.74
CA LEU A 103 -9.89 8.55 -14.86
C LEU A 103 -9.00 8.79 -16.07
N ILE A 104 -8.45 7.76 -16.71
CA ILE A 104 -7.63 7.94 -17.93
C ILE A 104 -8.36 8.83 -18.92
N PHE A 105 -9.65 8.53 -19.13
CA PHE A 105 -10.55 9.33 -19.96
C PHE A 105 -11.92 9.47 -19.28
N PRO A 106 -12.45 10.75 -19.21
CA PRO A 106 -11.87 11.95 -19.81
C PRO A 106 -10.93 12.75 -18.89
N HIS A 107 -10.83 12.41 -17.59
CA HIS A 107 -10.28 13.30 -16.56
C HIS A 107 -8.79 13.63 -16.80
N HIS A 108 -7.93 12.62 -16.78
CA HIS A 108 -6.48 12.80 -16.94
C HIS A 108 -6.08 13.27 -18.35
N GLU A 109 -6.79 12.82 -19.40
CA GLU A 109 -6.57 13.33 -20.74
C GLU A 109 -6.87 14.83 -20.82
N ASN A 110 -7.94 15.30 -20.14
CA ASN A 110 -8.30 16.70 -20.10
C ASN A 110 -7.33 17.53 -19.26
N GLU A 111 -6.84 17.01 -18.12
CA GLU A 111 -5.78 17.65 -17.34
C GLU A 111 -4.49 17.79 -18.14
N ARG A 112 -4.08 16.70 -18.80
CA ARG A 112 -2.94 16.74 -19.71
C ARG A 112 -3.09 17.81 -20.79
N ALA A 113 -4.26 17.87 -21.40
CA ALA A 113 -4.54 18.84 -22.45
C ALA A 113 -4.47 20.29 -21.94
N GLN A 114 -5.01 20.58 -20.76
CA GLN A 114 -4.96 21.90 -20.12
C GLN A 114 -3.53 22.32 -19.81
N ASN A 115 -2.78 21.48 -19.13
CA ASN A 115 -1.42 21.79 -18.71
C ASN A 115 -0.44 21.87 -19.89
N LEU A 116 -0.60 21.01 -20.91
CA LEU A 116 0.18 21.10 -22.14
C LEU A 116 -0.11 22.40 -22.93
N ALA A 117 -1.37 22.82 -23.00
CA ALA A 117 -1.75 24.05 -23.66
C ALA A 117 -1.23 25.30 -22.91
N LEU A 118 -1.08 25.23 -21.59
CA LEU A 118 -0.55 26.28 -20.74
C LEU A 118 0.98 26.42 -20.86
N SER A 119 1.68 25.29 -20.69
CA SER A 119 3.13 25.24 -20.52
C SER A 119 3.92 24.94 -21.81
N GLY A 120 3.28 24.35 -22.82
CA GLY A 120 3.95 23.86 -24.02
C GLY A 120 4.75 22.55 -23.84
N VAL A 121 4.79 22.00 -22.62
CA VAL A 121 5.51 20.73 -22.31
C VAL A 121 4.57 19.67 -21.77
N GLU A 122 4.94 18.40 -21.95
CA GLU A 122 4.17 17.30 -21.34
C GLU A 122 4.21 17.47 -19.82
N PRO A 123 3.04 17.52 -19.14
CA PRO A 123 2.98 17.94 -17.75
C PRO A 123 3.42 16.88 -16.76
N VAL A 124 3.40 15.60 -17.15
CA VAL A 124 3.65 14.45 -16.28
C VAL A 124 4.62 13.49 -16.94
N ARG A 125 5.62 13.03 -16.19
CA ARG A 125 6.60 12.06 -16.69
C ARG A 125 6.03 10.64 -16.72
N TYR A 126 5.33 10.24 -15.64
CA TYR A 126 4.77 8.90 -15.49
C TYR A 126 3.32 8.95 -15.04
N TRP A 127 2.43 8.37 -15.84
CA TRP A 127 1.03 8.17 -15.50
C TRP A 127 0.84 6.77 -14.94
N ILE A 128 0.24 6.64 -13.74
CA ILE A 128 0.01 5.37 -13.07
C ILE A 128 -1.49 5.19 -12.86
N HIS A 129 -2.05 4.09 -13.42
CA HIS A 129 -3.48 3.83 -13.32
C HIS A 129 -3.73 2.46 -12.72
N ASN A 130 -4.35 2.42 -11.53
CA ASN A 130 -4.79 1.19 -10.91
C ASN A 130 -6.13 0.72 -11.47
N ASP A 131 -6.30 -0.61 -11.51
CA ASP A 131 -7.57 -1.22 -11.91
C ASP A 131 -8.56 -1.22 -10.73
N PHE A 132 -9.77 -1.74 -10.95
CA PHE A 132 -10.89 -1.68 -10.01
C PHE A 132 -10.79 -2.72 -8.89
N VAL A 133 -11.36 -2.37 -7.74
CA VAL A 133 -11.76 -3.36 -6.75
C VAL A 133 -13.16 -3.85 -7.12
N ARG A 134 -13.28 -5.16 -7.35
CA ARG A 134 -14.54 -5.85 -7.60
C ARG A 134 -15.07 -6.47 -6.31
N VAL A 135 -16.32 -6.79 -6.27
CA VAL A 135 -16.96 -7.51 -5.17
C VAL A 135 -17.69 -8.70 -5.75
N ARG A 136 -17.21 -9.92 -5.47
CA ARG A 136 -17.75 -11.17 -6.02
C ARG A 136 -17.79 -11.18 -7.56
N GLY A 137 -16.70 -10.71 -8.17
CA GLY A 137 -16.55 -10.64 -9.63
C GLY A 137 -17.25 -9.46 -10.31
N GLU A 138 -18.10 -8.72 -9.61
CA GLU A 138 -18.85 -7.60 -10.16
C GLU A 138 -18.22 -6.24 -9.81
N LYS A 139 -18.41 -5.26 -10.68
CA LYS A 139 -17.98 -3.87 -10.39
C LYS A 139 -18.74 -3.34 -9.16
N MET A 140 -18.01 -2.78 -8.21
CA MET A 140 -18.59 -2.10 -7.05
C MET A 140 -19.40 -0.88 -7.50
N SER A 141 -20.70 -0.84 -7.20
CA SER A 141 -21.56 0.29 -7.54
C SER A 141 -22.69 0.50 -6.54
N LYS A 142 -23.19 1.75 -6.44
CA LYS A 142 -24.37 2.07 -5.61
C LYS A 142 -25.62 1.38 -6.09
N SER A 143 -25.80 1.28 -7.40
CA SER A 143 -26.97 0.66 -8.02
C SER A 143 -27.09 -0.84 -7.74
N LEU A 144 -25.95 -1.54 -7.59
CA LEU A 144 -25.91 -2.96 -7.24
C LEU A 144 -25.94 -3.20 -5.72
N GLY A 145 -25.86 -2.16 -4.90
CA GLY A 145 -25.86 -2.28 -3.44
C GLY A 145 -24.67 -3.06 -2.86
N ASN A 146 -23.64 -3.32 -3.65
CA ASN A 146 -22.48 -4.12 -3.30
C ASN A 146 -21.27 -3.29 -2.81
N ILE A 147 -21.52 -2.06 -2.34
CA ILE A 147 -20.46 -1.18 -1.85
C ILE A 147 -19.88 -1.71 -0.54
N VAL A 148 -18.58 -1.95 -0.52
CA VAL A 148 -17.80 -2.25 0.68
C VAL A 148 -17.04 -0.99 1.09
N ARG A 149 -17.31 -0.48 2.27
CA ARG A 149 -16.63 0.71 2.78
C ARG A 149 -15.38 0.29 3.54
N ILE A 150 -14.26 0.99 3.32
CA ILE A 150 -13.00 0.79 4.06
C ILE A 150 -13.25 0.77 5.57
N ARG A 151 -14.06 1.70 6.09
CA ARG A 151 -14.44 1.77 7.52
C ARG A 151 -15.07 0.48 8.06
N ASP A 152 -15.83 -0.24 7.22
CA ASP A 152 -16.48 -1.48 7.65
C ASP A 152 -15.48 -2.66 7.61
N VAL A 153 -14.55 -2.65 6.67
CA VAL A 153 -13.42 -3.60 6.63
C VAL A 153 -12.51 -3.43 7.84
N LEU A 154 -12.17 -2.18 8.21
CA LEU A 154 -11.30 -1.86 9.34
C LEU A 154 -11.89 -2.22 10.72
N ARG A 155 -13.20 -2.52 10.81
CA ARG A 155 -13.81 -3.09 12.03
C ARG A 155 -13.44 -4.56 12.25
N LYS A 156 -13.05 -5.27 11.18
CA LYS A 156 -12.76 -6.72 11.20
C LYS A 156 -11.26 -7.02 11.05
N TYR A 157 -10.55 -6.18 10.29
CA TYR A 157 -9.16 -6.38 9.91
C TYR A 157 -8.35 -5.13 10.22
N SER A 158 -7.06 -5.29 10.51
CA SER A 158 -6.15 -4.15 10.66
C SER A 158 -5.94 -3.44 9.31
N GLY A 159 -5.50 -2.18 9.36
CA GLY A 159 -5.13 -1.41 8.17
C GLY A 159 -4.03 -2.08 7.35
N GLU A 160 -3.08 -2.72 8.01
CA GLU A 160 -1.98 -3.43 7.36
C GLU A 160 -2.44 -4.70 6.62
N VAL A 161 -3.42 -5.44 7.16
CA VAL A 161 -4.04 -6.59 6.46
C VAL A 161 -4.80 -6.11 5.23
N LEU A 162 -5.53 -4.99 5.31
CA LEU A 162 -6.19 -4.40 4.15
C LEU A 162 -5.15 -3.93 3.11
N ARG A 163 -4.06 -3.31 3.55
CA ARG A 163 -2.95 -2.90 2.66
C ARG A 163 -2.31 -4.12 1.98
N TYR A 164 -2.04 -5.18 2.75
CA TYR A 164 -1.54 -6.44 2.20
C TYR A 164 -2.48 -6.98 1.11
N PHE A 165 -3.80 -6.99 1.35
CA PHE A 165 -4.80 -7.39 0.36
C PHE A 165 -4.71 -6.55 -0.91
N LEU A 166 -4.70 -5.22 -0.80
CA LEU A 166 -4.64 -4.32 -1.96
C LEU A 166 -3.35 -4.49 -2.78
N LEU A 167 -2.23 -4.78 -2.13
CA LEU A 167 -0.93 -5.00 -2.76
C LEU A 167 -0.71 -6.45 -3.22
N SER A 168 -1.61 -7.39 -2.88
CA SER A 168 -1.48 -8.81 -3.27
C SER A 168 -1.77 -9.06 -4.75
N ALA A 169 -2.33 -8.10 -5.45
CA ALA A 169 -2.48 -8.09 -6.90
C ALA A 169 -1.67 -6.94 -7.49
N HIS A 170 -1.19 -7.12 -8.72
CA HIS A 170 -0.54 -6.03 -9.46
C HIS A 170 -1.55 -4.89 -9.67
N TYR A 171 -1.13 -3.63 -9.49
CA TYR A 171 -2.03 -2.48 -9.53
C TYR A 171 -2.81 -2.33 -10.86
N ARG A 172 -2.28 -2.86 -11.97
CA ARG A 172 -2.96 -2.90 -13.29
C ARG A 172 -4.05 -3.97 -13.39
N THR A 173 -4.18 -4.84 -12.37
CA THR A 173 -5.13 -5.98 -12.38
C THR A 173 -6.26 -5.70 -11.40
N ALA A 174 -7.49 -5.97 -11.85
CA ALA A 174 -8.64 -5.87 -10.95
C ALA A 174 -8.52 -6.89 -9.81
N ILE A 175 -8.75 -6.43 -8.57
CA ILE A 175 -8.74 -7.28 -7.39
C ILE A 175 -10.16 -7.56 -6.93
N ASP A 176 -10.47 -8.81 -6.56
CA ASP A 176 -11.79 -9.21 -6.10
C ASP A 176 -11.85 -9.33 -4.58
N TYR A 177 -12.64 -8.44 -3.98
CA TYR A 177 -12.88 -8.43 -2.54
C TYR A 177 -13.89 -9.50 -2.14
N SER A 178 -13.48 -10.34 -1.19
CA SER A 178 -14.36 -11.25 -0.46
C SER A 178 -13.83 -11.47 0.96
N GLU A 179 -14.65 -11.92 1.89
CA GLU A 179 -14.21 -12.30 3.24
C GLU A 179 -13.16 -13.42 3.18
N GLU A 180 -13.29 -14.32 2.21
CA GLU A 180 -12.32 -15.41 2.00
C GLU A 180 -10.95 -14.88 1.54
N SER A 181 -10.91 -13.95 0.58
CA SER A 181 -9.67 -13.34 0.12
C SER A 181 -8.99 -12.53 1.22
N MET A 182 -9.75 -11.79 2.02
CA MET A 182 -9.23 -11.07 3.18
C MET A 182 -8.64 -12.00 4.23
N GLU A 183 -9.30 -13.13 4.52
CA GLU A 183 -8.82 -14.11 5.49
C GLU A 183 -7.53 -14.81 5.02
N LYS A 184 -7.41 -15.10 3.71
CA LYS A 184 -6.15 -15.58 3.12
C LYS A 184 -5.02 -14.57 3.29
N CYS A 185 -5.30 -13.30 3.02
CA CYS A 185 -4.31 -12.22 3.19
C CYS A 185 -3.93 -12.01 4.66
N ARG A 186 -4.89 -12.11 5.60
CA ARG A 186 -4.61 -12.05 7.04
C ARG A 186 -3.61 -13.14 7.46
N LYS A 187 -3.85 -14.40 7.06
CA LYS A 187 -2.95 -15.52 7.36
C LYS A 187 -1.57 -15.33 6.75
N ALA A 188 -1.50 -14.84 5.52
CA ALA A 188 -0.23 -14.57 4.83
C ALA A 188 0.55 -13.43 5.52
N TYR A 189 -0.12 -12.35 5.89
CA TYR A 189 0.45 -11.26 6.67
C TYR A 189 0.97 -11.75 8.04
N GLU A 190 0.16 -12.51 8.78
CA GLU A 190 0.56 -13.07 10.07
C GLU A 190 1.76 -14.01 9.96
N TYR A 191 1.87 -14.75 8.87
CA TYR A 191 3.02 -15.60 8.63
C TYR A 191 4.33 -14.78 8.50
N LEU A 192 4.30 -13.65 7.79
CA LEU A 192 5.44 -12.72 7.72
C LEU A 192 5.74 -12.11 9.10
N ARG A 193 4.71 -11.65 9.82
CA ARG A 193 4.85 -11.11 11.17
C ARG A 193 5.49 -12.11 12.13
N ASN A 194 5.02 -13.34 12.13
CA ASN A 194 5.57 -14.41 12.95
C ASN A 194 7.03 -14.73 12.61
N THR A 195 7.41 -14.66 11.33
CA THR A 195 8.81 -14.85 10.93
C THR A 195 9.71 -13.74 11.47
N LEU A 196 9.27 -12.50 11.41
CA LEU A 196 10.00 -11.37 11.98
C LEU A 196 10.13 -11.53 13.52
N GLU A 197 9.06 -11.99 14.18
CA GLU A 197 9.04 -12.28 15.61
C GLU A 197 10.03 -13.41 15.99
N VAL A 198 10.11 -14.46 15.18
CA VAL A 198 11.08 -15.57 15.37
C VAL A 198 12.53 -15.04 15.31
N LEU A 199 12.87 -14.23 14.31
CA LEU A 199 14.19 -13.62 14.23
C LEU A 199 14.51 -12.77 15.46
N ASP A 200 13.55 -11.97 15.90
CA ASP A 200 13.73 -11.07 17.03
C ASP A 200 13.83 -11.81 18.37
N MET A 201 13.09 -12.90 18.55
CA MET A 201 13.23 -13.78 19.72
C MET A 201 14.63 -14.42 19.80
N GLU A 202 15.20 -14.86 18.67
CA GLU A 202 16.57 -15.39 18.64
C GLU A 202 17.61 -14.30 18.94
N ILE A 203 17.42 -13.09 18.41
CA ILE A 203 18.28 -11.93 18.73
C ILE A 203 18.21 -11.61 20.22
N ALA A 204 17.01 -11.56 20.80
CA ALA A 204 16.82 -11.28 22.22
C ALA A 204 17.46 -12.35 23.10
N ALA A 205 17.33 -13.62 22.75
CA ALA A 205 17.92 -14.74 23.46
C ALA A 205 19.46 -14.71 23.46
N LEU A 206 20.08 -14.41 22.31
CA LEU A 206 21.53 -14.25 22.21
C LEU A 206 22.03 -13.03 23.02
N ARG A 207 21.37 -11.89 22.92
CA ARG A 207 21.71 -10.68 23.67
C ARG A 207 21.55 -10.82 25.17
N SER A 208 20.61 -11.66 25.61
CA SER A 208 20.38 -11.96 27.02
C SER A 208 21.35 -13.04 27.56
N GLY A 209 22.19 -13.66 26.74
CA GLY A 209 23.08 -14.74 27.14
C GLY A 209 22.36 -16.07 27.50
N VAL A 210 21.10 -16.22 27.12
CA VAL A 210 20.33 -17.47 27.26
C VAL A 210 20.80 -18.53 26.27
N CYS A 211 21.25 -18.06 25.11
CA CYS A 211 21.90 -18.88 24.09
C CYS A 211 23.35 -18.45 23.90
N ILE A 212 24.23 -19.41 23.66
CA ILE A 212 25.63 -19.12 23.28
C ILE A 212 25.75 -19.29 21.77
N PRO A 213 26.22 -18.27 21.03
CA PRO A 213 26.49 -18.40 19.60
C PRO A 213 27.60 -19.43 19.38
N LYS A 214 27.54 -20.21 18.31
CA LYS A 214 28.64 -21.08 17.92
C LYS A 214 29.71 -20.34 17.14
N ASP A 215 30.94 -20.83 17.24
CA ASP A 215 32.12 -20.21 16.63
C ASP A 215 32.11 -20.22 15.10
N SER A 216 31.34 -21.12 14.48
CA SER A 216 31.24 -21.26 13.01
C SER A 216 29.80 -21.26 12.57
N PRO A 217 29.14 -20.09 12.50
CA PRO A 217 27.75 -19.99 12.04
C PRO A 217 27.65 -20.28 10.55
N SER A 218 26.56 -20.92 10.13
CA SER A 218 26.24 -21.10 8.72
C SER A 218 25.97 -19.75 8.03
N PRO A 219 26.53 -19.46 6.86
CA PRO A 219 26.30 -18.23 6.12
C PRO A 219 24.91 -18.14 5.49
N GLU A 220 24.15 -19.22 5.46
CA GLU A 220 22.87 -19.34 4.74
C GLU A 220 21.87 -18.23 5.09
N LEU A 221 21.81 -17.81 6.36
CA LEU A 221 20.89 -16.74 6.77
C LEU A 221 21.24 -15.40 6.14
N LYS A 222 22.53 -15.13 5.95
CA LYS A 222 23.02 -13.95 5.23
C LYS A 222 22.71 -14.05 3.73
N GLU A 223 22.97 -15.21 3.14
CA GLU A 223 22.77 -15.45 1.70
C GLU A 223 21.27 -15.31 1.31
N VAL A 224 20.37 -15.88 2.11
CA VAL A 224 18.92 -15.72 1.83
C VAL A 224 18.44 -14.28 2.04
N SER A 225 19.08 -13.51 2.93
CA SER A 225 18.76 -12.09 3.12
C SER A 225 19.21 -11.23 1.93
N GLU A 226 20.39 -11.49 1.40
CA GLU A 226 20.89 -10.84 0.19
C GLU A 226 20.06 -11.20 -1.04
N MET A 227 19.64 -12.47 -1.14
CA MET A 227 18.73 -12.93 -2.19
C MET A 227 17.37 -12.24 -2.10
N LEU A 228 16.79 -12.13 -0.89
CA LEU A 228 15.53 -11.42 -0.68
C LEU A 228 15.62 -10.00 -1.22
N ARG A 229 16.66 -9.23 -0.83
CA ARG A 229 16.83 -7.85 -1.28
C ARG A 229 16.90 -7.76 -2.80
N LYS A 230 17.67 -8.65 -3.43
CA LYS A 230 17.81 -8.70 -4.89
C LYS A 230 16.48 -9.01 -5.60
N GLU A 231 15.77 -10.04 -5.14
CA GLU A 231 14.48 -10.44 -5.74
C GLU A 231 13.40 -9.37 -5.52
N PHE A 232 13.37 -8.75 -4.34
CA PHE A 232 12.43 -7.67 -4.03
C PHE A 232 12.66 -6.43 -4.90
N VAL A 233 13.91 -5.97 -5.01
CA VAL A 233 14.24 -4.80 -5.86
C VAL A 233 13.90 -5.10 -7.32
N ALA A 234 14.27 -6.28 -7.83
CA ALA A 234 13.92 -6.67 -9.20
C ALA A 234 12.40 -6.69 -9.45
N ALA A 235 11.60 -7.13 -8.46
CA ALA A 235 10.15 -7.10 -8.55
C ALA A 235 9.59 -5.66 -8.54
N MET A 236 10.14 -4.78 -7.72
CA MET A 236 9.69 -3.38 -7.66
C MET A 236 10.13 -2.58 -8.88
N ASP A 237 11.29 -2.88 -9.47
CA ASP A 237 11.78 -2.29 -10.72
C ASP A 237 10.96 -2.76 -11.93
N ASP A 238 10.28 -3.91 -11.84
CA ASP A 238 9.35 -4.42 -12.85
C ASP A 238 7.94 -3.86 -12.62
N ASP A 239 7.78 -2.56 -12.88
CA ASP A 239 6.50 -1.83 -12.81
C ASP A 239 5.79 -1.98 -11.44
N MET A 240 6.55 -1.89 -10.35
CA MET A 240 6.04 -2.01 -8.98
C MET A 240 5.25 -3.31 -8.76
N ASN A 241 5.83 -4.43 -9.15
CA ASN A 241 5.20 -5.76 -9.09
C ASN A 241 5.16 -6.28 -7.64
N THR A 242 4.26 -5.70 -6.84
CA THR A 242 4.10 -6.05 -5.42
C THR A 242 3.77 -7.52 -5.17
N PRO A 243 3.00 -8.25 -6.03
CA PRO A 243 2.84 -9.70 -5.87
C PRO A 243 4.15 -10.48 -5.91
N LEU A 244 5.08 -10.15 -6.81
CA LEU A 244 6.40 -10.77 -6.85
C LEU A 244 7.26 -10.36 -5.65
N ALA A 245 7.15 -9.12 -5.18
CA ALA A 245 7.82 -8.67 -3.95
C ALA A 245 7.34 -9.48 -2.72
N PHE A 246 6.03 -9.72 -2.60
CA PHE A 246 5.49 -10.61 -1.56
C PHE A 246 5.95 -12.06 -1.71
N ALA A 247 6.05 -12.57 -2.93
CA ALA A 247 6.58 -13.92 -3.17
C ALA A 247 8.02 -14.06 -2.67
N ALA A 248 8.87 -13.04 -2.89
CA ALA A 248 10.23 -12.99 -2.37
C ALA A 248 10.25 -12.98 -0.82
N LEU A 249 9.40 -12.17 -0.17
CA LEU A 249 9.25 -12.12 1.29
C LEU A 249 8.79 -13.48 1.85
N HIS A 250 7.83 -14.15 1.24
CA HIS A 250 7.37 -15.48 1.69
C HIS A 250 8.42 -16.57 1.47
N LYS A 251 9.16 -16.54 0.36
CA LYS A 251 10.28 -17.45 0.11
C LYS A 251 11.35 -17.29 1.18
N PHE A 252 11.70 -16.06 1.51
CA PHE A 252 12.62 -15.75 2.60
C PHE A 252 12.10 -16.25 3.94
N ALA A 253 10.83 -15.99 4.29
CA ALA A 253 10.21 -16.44 5.53
C ALA A 253 10.26 -17.97 5.67
N ASN A 254 10.02 -18.71 4.60
CA ASN A 254 10.16 -20.17 4.60
C ASN A 254 11.60 -20.60 4.88
N SER A 255 12.59 -19.95 4.26
CA SER A 255 14.01 -20.23 4.48
C SER A 255 14.43 -19.95 5.92
N VAL A 256 14.05 -18.76 6.45
CA VAL A 256 14.33 -18.37 7.85
C VAL A 256 13.78 -19.40 8.82
N ASN A 257 12.50 -19.77 8.67
CA ASN A 257 11.85 -20.74 9.57
C ASN A 257 12.50 -22.14 9.57
N LYS A 258 13.15 -22.52 8.46
CA LYS A 258 13.96 -23.73 8.37
C LYS A 258 15.33 -23.54 9.03
N ILE A 259 16.06 -22.49 8.64
CA ILE A 259 17.43 -22.21 9.12
C ILE A 259 17.45 -22.06 10.65
N VAL A 260 16.50 -21.31 11.21
CA VAL A 260 16.43 -21.08 12.66
C VAL A 260 16.21 -22.37 13.45
N LYS A 261 15.57 -23.39 12.86
CA LYS A 261 15.37 -24.71 13.50
C LYS A 261 16.58 -25.63 13.40
N GLU A 262 17.24 -25.63 12.24
CA GLU A 262 18.18 -26.68 11.84
C GLU A 262 19.66 -26.24 11.94
N MET A 263 19.94 -24.94 11.81
CA MET A 263 21.31 -24.45 11.64
C MET A 263 21.77 -23.54 12.77
N ASP A 264 23.07 -23.32 12.78
CA ASP A 264 23.70 -22.39 13.68
C ASP A 264 23.85 -21.02 13.03
N PHE A 265 23.65 -20.00 13.83
CA PHE A 265 23.72 -18.60 13.41
C PHE A 265 24.38 -17.75 14.50
N ASN A 266 24.84 -16.57 14.13
CA ASN A 266 25.34 -15.56 15.03
C ASN A 266 24.41 -14.34 15.08
N LEU A 267 24.72 -13.44 16.01
CA LEU A 267 23.91 -12.24 16.22
C LEU A 267 23.91 -11.31 14.98
N ASP A 268 25.02 -11.24 14.24
CA ASP A 268 25.15 -10.36 13.07
C ASP A 268 24.25 -10.83 11.92
N TYR A 269 24.23 -12.14 11.66
CA TYR A 269 23.38 -12.72 10.61
C TYR A 269 21.89 -12.59 10.95
N LEU A 270 21.52 -12.78 12.23
CA LEU A 270 20.13 -12.56 12.67
C LEU A 270 19.72 -11.09 12.54
N ASN A 271 20.58 -10.17 13.00
CA ASN A 271 20.29 -8.75 12.86
C ASN A 271 20.17 -8.34 11.37
N HIS A 272 21.06 -8.85 10.52
CA HIS A 272 20.99 -8.57 9.08
C HIS A 272 19.69 -9.07 8.47
N ALA A 273 19.28 -10.31 8.77
CA ALA A 273 18.03 -10.90 8.30
C ALA A 273 16.80 -10.12 8.81
N PHE A 274 16.79 -9.77 10.10
CA PHE A 274 15.72 -8.98 10.70
C PHE A 274 15.59 -7.60 10.03
N GLN A 275 16.71 -6.87 9.92
CA GLN A 275 16.71 -5.52 9.34
C GLN A 275 16.31 -5.53 7.87
N THR A 276 16.83 -6.48 7.08
CA THR A 276 16.47 -6.61 5.66
C THR A 276 14.96 -6.85 5.51
N MET A 277 14.40 -7.80 6.25
CA MET A 277 12.97 -8.08 6.17
C MET A 277 12.13 -6.88 6.62
N LYS A 278 12.49 -6.25 7.74
CA LYS A 278 11.77 -5.11 8.31
C LYS A 278 11.76 -3.93 7.33
N GLU A 279 12.91 -3.55 6.78
CA GLU A 279 13.05 -2.47 5.80
C GLU A 279 12.18 -2.69 4.57
N LEU A 280 12.20 -3.91 4.00
CA LEU A 280 11.44 -4.22 2.79
C LEU A 280 9.93 -4.29 3.06
N CYS A 281 9.52 -4.75 4.25
CA CYS A 281 8.12 -4.68 4.68
C CYS A 281 7.65 -3.23 4.87
N GLU A 282 8.49 -2.35 5.43
CA GLU A 282 8.18 -0.92 5.61
C GLU A 282 8.00 -0.20 4.27
N ILE A 283 8.75 -0.55 3.22
CA ILE A 283 8.55 -0.01 1.86
C ILE A 283 7.12 -0.33 1.36
N LEU A 284 6.58 -1.50 1.71
CA LEU A 284 5.20 -1.88 1.40
C LEU A 284 4.18 -1.32 2.40
N GLY A 285 4.61 -0.63 3.47
CA GLY A 285 3.78 -0.10 4.54
C GLY A 285 3.12 -1.20 5.37
N ILE A 286 3.81 -2.30 5.62
CA ILE A 286 3.38 -3.40 6.48
C ILE A 286 4.40 -3.66 7.58
N LEU A 287 3.96 -4.21 8.71
CA LEU A 287 4.77 -4.46 9.90
C LEU A 287 5.42 -3.18 10.49
N GLU A 288 4.82 -2.02 10.24
CA GLU A 288 5.28 -0.72 10.77
C GLU A 288 5.09 -0.66 12.29
N ASP A 289 4.00 -1.24 12.81
CA ASP A 289 3.65 -1.31 14.22
C ASP A 289 4.39 -2.40 15.01
N TYR A 290 5.33 -3.11 14.37
CA TYR A 290 6.06 -4.21 15.00
C TYR A 290 6.88 -3.73 16.19
N ARG A 291 6.64 -4.32 17.37
CA ARG A 291 7.37 -4.04 18.60
C ARG A 291 8.44 -5.10 18.83
N ARG A 292 9.67 -4.63 19.08
CA ARG A 292 10.83 -5.48 19.35
C ARG A 292 10.62 -6.33 20.61
N VAL A 293 11.10 -7.56 20.56
CA VAL A 293 11.18 -8.44 21.73
C VAL A 293 12.23 -7.85 22.70
N PRO A 294 11.87 -7.57 23.96
CA PRO A 294 12.80 -6.98 24.92
C PRO A 294 13.92 -7.95 25.30
N VAL A 295 15.12 -7.42 25.52
CA VAL A 295 16.21 -8.11 26.19
C VAL A 295 15.88 -8.22 27.67
N LEU A 296 15.98 -9.42 28.24
CA LEU A 296 15.67 -9.69 29.63
C LEU A 296 16.80 -9.19 30.57
N ASN A 297 16.42 -8.78 31.74
CA ASN A 297 17.38 -8.47 32.82
C ASN A 297 17.95 -9.77 33.44
N PRO A 298 19.06 -9.69 34.19
CA PRO A 298 19.71 -10.88 34.76
C PRO A 298 18.79 -11.75 35.64
N GLU A 299 17.90 -11.13 36.43
CA GLU A 299 16.97 -11.87 37.29
C GLU A 299 15.98 -12.72 36.49
N MET A 300 15.45 -12.17 35.41
CA MET A 300 14.56 -12.90 34.50
C MET A 300 15.29 -14.02 33.77
N ILE A 301 16.57 -13.81 33.42
CA ILE A 301 17.41 -14.83 32.79
C ILE A 301 17.61 -16.03 33.75
N GLU A 302 17.91 -15.75 35.02
CA GLU A 302 18.05 -16.81 36.03
C GLU A 302 16.73 -17.59 36.23
N LEU A 303 15.58 -16.93 36.22
CA LEU A 303 14.27 -17.62 36.27
C LEU A 303 14.05 -18.54 35.05
N ILE A 304 14.50 -18.13 33.85
CA ILE A 304 14.42 -19.00 32.67
C ILE A 304 15.31 -20.22 32.86
N LYS A 305 16.53 -20.05 33.33
CA LYS A 305 17.47 -21.18 33.62
C LYS A 305 16.89 -22.11 34.67
N GLU A 306 16.35 -21.58 35.77
CA GLU A 306 15.65 -22.33 36.79
C GLU A 306 14.49 -23.13 36.19
N ARG A 307 13.67 -22.51 35.37
CA ARG A 307 12.55 -23.17 34.69
C ARG A 307 13.02 -24.31 33.79
N GLU A 308 14.06 -24.11 33.02
CA GLU A 308 14.62 -25.15 32.13
C GLU A 308 15.18 -26.35 32.96
N PHE A 309 15.86 -26.05 34.08
CA PHE A 309 16.31 -27.07 35.01
C PHE A 309 15.14 -27.85 35.62
N CYS A 310 14.12 -27.16 36.13
CA CYS A 310 12.92 -27.80 36.69
C CYS A 310 12.22 -28.71 35.68
N ARG A 311 12.17 -28.31 34.41
CA ARG A 311 11.59 -29.16 33.36
C ARG A 311 12.40 -30.43 33.08
N LYS A 312 13.74 -30.35 33.12
CA LYS A 312 14.62 -31.53 32.99
C LYS A 312 14.44 -32.51 34.15
N GLU A 313 14.29 -31.95 35.35
CA GLU A 313 14.03 -32.73 36.58
C GLU A 313 12.55 -33.13 36.71
N LYS A 314 11.69 -32.86 35.71
CA LYS A 314 10.24 -33.14 35.72
C LYS A 314 9.46 -32.46 36.86
N ASN A 315 10.01 -31.40 37.43
CA ASN A 315 9.31 -30.54 38.40
C ASN A 315 8.46 -29.49 37.64
N PHE A 316 7.35 -29.95 37.09
CA PHE A 316 6.47 -29.12 36.26
C PHE A 316 5.73 -28.06 37.07
N GLU A 317 5.41 -28.32 38.33
CA GLU A 317 4.74 -27.35 39.21
C GLU A 317 5.56 -26.06 39.35
N ARG A 318 6.86 -26.19 39.60
CA ARG A 318 7.75 -25.01 39.71
C ARG A 318 7.96 -24.33 38.36
N ALA A 319 8.09 -25.11 37.30
CA ALA A 319 8.23 -24.55 35.93
C ALA A 319 7.00 -23.75 35.51
N ASP A 320 5.80 -24.21 35.87
CA ASP A 320 4.55 -23.49 35.56
C ASP A 320 4.37 -22.21 36.42
N LYS A 321 4.78 -22.24 37.70
CA LYS A 321 4.83 -21.02 38.52
C LYS A 321 5.74 -19.93 37.89
N ILE A 322 6.87 -20.30 37.33
CA ILE A 322 7.76 -19.36 36.63
C ILE A 322 7.10 -18.85 35.37
N ARG A 323 6.44 -19.70 34.58
CA ARG A 323 5.71 -19.29 33.39
C ARG A 323 4.63 -18.27 33.73
N GLU A 324 3.87 -18.48 34.81
CA GLU A 324 2.82 -17.54 35.23
C GLU A 324 3.39 -16.19 35.67
N LYS A 325 4.52 -16.16 36.41
CA LYS A 325 5.23 -14.92 36.71
C LYS A 325 5.58 -14.11 35.46
N PHE A 326 6.08 -14.77 34.40
CA PHE A 326 6.37 -14.08 33.14
C PHE A 326 5.10 -13.54 32.50
N ARG A 327 4.02 -14.29 32.57
CA ARG A 327 2.72 -13.86 32.02
C ARG A 327 2.16 -12.62 32.73
N GLU A 328 2.25 -12.60 34.08
CA GLU A 328 1.83 -11.47 34.91
C GLU A 328 2.56 -10.15 34.56
N ILE A 329 3.81 -10.24 34.12
CA ILE A 329 4.61 -9.09 33.68
C ILE A 329 4.59 -8.86 32.15
N GLY A 330 3.65 -9.50 31.43
CA GLY A 330 3.39 -9.24 30.02
C GLY A 330 4.25 -10.05 29.04
N TYR A 331 4.83 -11.18 29.45
CA TYR A 331 5.62 -12.05 28.58
C TYR A 331 5.00 -13.44 28.39
N GLN A 332 5.02 -13.93 27.19
CA GLN A 332 4.74 -15.32 26.87
C GLN A 332 6.05 -16.10 26.68
N LEU A 333 6.27 -17.15 27.47
CA LEU A 333 7.39 -18.09 27.26
C LEU A 333 7.02 -19.15 26.24
N ILE A 334 7.95 -19.43 25.32
CA ILE A 334 7.82 -20.37 24.21
C ILE A 334 8.95 -21.38 24.31
N ASP A 335 8.61 -22.67 24.38
CA ASP A 335 9.59 -23.75 24.38
C ASP A 335 10.00 -24.09 22.95
N THR A 336 11.30 -24.05 22.69
CA THR A 336 11.88 -24.42 21.40
C THR A 336 12.93 -25.52 21.59
N PRO A 337 13.33 -26.26 20.54
CA PRO A 337 14.45 -27.21 20.63
C PRO A 337 15.77 -26.57 21.07
N ARG A 338 15.89 -25.25 20.98
CA ARG A 338 17.08 -24.49 21.33
C ARG A 338 16.97 -23.79 22.70
N GLY A 339 15.99 -24.16 23.52
CA GLY A 339 15.71 -23.57 24.82
C GLY A 339 14.50 -22.63 24.80
N THR A 340 14.26 -21.97 25.91
CA THR A 340 13.12 -21.07 26.09
C THR A 340 13.32 -19.75 25.36
N ARG A 341 12.29 -19.32 24.65
CA ARG A 341 12.17 -17.98 24.04
C ARG A 341 11.01 -17.23 24.68
N TRP A 342 10.91 -15.95 24.42
CA TRP A 342 9.83 -15.12 24.95
C TRP A 342 9.41 -14.08 23.95
N LYS A 343 8.20 -13.61 24.13
CA LYS A 343 7.64 -12.47 23.41
C LYS A 343 6.69 -11.66 24.30
N LEU A 344 6.34 -10.47 23.87
CA LEU A 344 5.30 -9.67 24.51
C LEU A 344 3.91 -10.26 24.24
N ILE A 345 3.00 -10.17 25.24
CA ILE A 345 1.59 -10.56 25.12
C ILE A 345 0.78 -9.39 24.57
#